data_70957a23633469f7989c5bb6057f8b10
#
_entry.id   70957a23633469f7989c5bb6057f8b10
#
_cell.length_a   1.000
_cell.length_b   1.000
_cell.length_c   1.000
_cell.angle_alpha   90.00
_cell.angle_beta   90.00
_cell.angle_gamma   90.00
#
_symmetry.space_group_name_H-M   'P 1'
#
loop_
_entity.id
_entity.type
_entity.pdbx_description
1 polymer ?
#
loop_
_entity_poly.entity_id
_entity_poly.type
_entity_poly.pdbx_seq_one_letter_code
_entity_poly.pdbx_strand_id
1 'polypeptide(L)'
;MDSRTARSPLARRDFVRLAALALPATVVIGCSAAEPESQSESGRDADVLVIGAGIAGLRAAEVLAANGRRVIVLEARDRIGGRIYTDRSWGVPVDLGASWIHGVTNNPIAALAAAEGITTQATDYDTLIYGVDGEPLPADAADVLEEQVAALVDAGRENTPDTDEPLRAALDRAIGAAGLDAATRLEIEMGITESIEHEYASDAVDLSANHFDDGAPEAGGDALLPGGYDQVVQAVARGLDVRLGHIVTRIDTTGDRAVVATSRGEFTAGAVIVTVPLGVLKAGSIRFAPPLPEPKSRAIATLGMGALSKSCLRFESQFWPQDAELIDIVAPAPRRGQWAESLSLTNLIDVPVLMMFNAGSFARAVETMTDAEVIESATTALTPAFPQVPAPTGLLRSAWSVDPFSLGSYSFLAVGSSLADRDALAAPDGRRLFAGEACSRDHAGTVHGAYSSGEAAANSLLR
;
A
#
# COMPACT_ATOMS: atom_id res chain seq x y z
N MET A 1 -65.03 18.71 10.59
CA MET A 1 -65.45 17.37 11.03
C MET A 1 -64.17 16.54 11.04
N ASP A 2 -63.52 16.54 12.11
CA ASP A 2 -63.51 15.62 13.26
C ASP A 2 -63.10 14.21 12.79
N SER A 3 -62.17 13.52 13.38
CA SER A 3 -61.39 13.62 14.62
C SER A 3 -60.40 12.47 14.63
N ARG A 4 -59.19 12.68 15.02
CA ARG A 4 -58.60 12.18 16.32
C ARG A 4 -58.60 10.66 16.43
N THR A 5 -57.57 9.99 16.83
CA THR A 5 -56.48 10.09 17.81
C THR A 5 -55.80 8.74 17.84
N ALA A 6 -54.58 8.59 17.92
CA ALA A 6 -53.56 8.75 18.95
C ALA A 6 -53.15 7.46 19.69
N ARG A 7 -51.85 7.29 19.79
CA ARG A 7 -51.04 6.80 20.92
C ARG A 7 -50.70 5.31 21.08
N SER A 8 -49.39 5.11 21.03
CA SER A 8 -48.63 4.13 21.85
C SER A 8 -49.02 4.22 23.34
N PRO A 9 -48.48 3.51 24.31
CA PRO A 9 -47.11 2.98 24.47
C PRO A 9 -46.97 1.71 25.37
N LEU A 10 -45.67 1.23 25.54
CA LEU A 10 -45.02 0.74 26.78
C LEU A 10 -45.68 -0.41 27.56
N ALA A 11 -45.03 -1.37 28.10
CA ALA A 11 -43.89 -1.44 28.98
C ALA A 11 -43.64 -2.84 29.52
N ARG A 12 -42.40 -3.14 29.78
CA ARG A 12 -41.80 -3.78 30.95
C ARG A 12 -42.63 -4.73 31.85
N ARG A 13 -42.06 -5.86 32.20
CA ARG A 13 -41.65 -6.27 33.55
C ARG A 13 -41.60 -7.80 33.73
N ASP A 14 -40.41 -8.22 34.11
CA ASP A 14 -40.06 -9.02 35.32
C ASP A 14 -41.06 -10.06 35.80
N PHE A 15 -40.59 -11.26 35.98
CA PHE A 15 -40.87 -12.08 37.18
C PHE A 15 -39.73 -13.08 37.47
N VAL A 16 -39.08 -12.85 38.60
CA VAL A 16 -38.25 -13.73 39.38
C VAL A 16 -39.15 -14.59 40.28
N ARG A 17 -38.86 -15.86 40.50
CA ARG A 17 -39.05 -16.62 41.76
C ARG A 17 -38.44 -18.02 41.60
N LEU A 18 -37.35 -18.25 42.25
CA LEU A 18 -37.07 -19.00 43.49
C LEU A 18 -37.91 -20.24 43.74
N ALA A 19 -37.26 -21.38 43.77
CA ALA A 19 -37.52 -22.46 44.73
C ALA A 19 -36.19 -23.14 45.08
N ALA A 20 -35.90 -23.13 46.37
CA ALA A 20 -34.76 -23.77 47.01
C ALA A 20 -35.15 -25.17 47.50
N LEU A 21 -34.11 -25.94 47.80
CA LEU A 21 -33.97 -27.07 48.72
C LEU A 21 -33.58 -28.40 48.10
N ALA A 22 -32.37 -28.86 48.26
CA ALA A 22 -31.90 -29.76 49.31
C ALA A 22 -30.43 -30.15 49.05
N LEU A 23 -29.56 -29.96 49.99
CA LEU A 23 -28.25 -30.59 50.10
C LEU A 23 -28.36 -32.04 50.56
N PRO A 24 -27.43 -32.90 50.16
CA PRO A 24 -26.53 -33.43 51.17
C PRO A 24 -25.05 -33.50 50.76
N ALA A 25 -24.27 -33.20 51.75
CA ALA A 25 -22.98 -33.78 52.19
C ALA A 25 -21.85 -34.03 51.15
N THR A 26 -20.92 -33.13 51.22
CA THR A 26 -19.44 -33.29 51.38
C THR A 26 -18.77 -34.57 50.88
N VAL A 27 -18.03 -34.44 49.80
CA VAL A 27 -16.71 -35.08 49.66
C VAL A 27 -15.76 -33.96 49.20
N VAL A 28 -14.85 -33.56 50.09
CA VAL A 28 -13.72 -32.69 49.78
C VAL A 28 -12.69 -33.55 49.06
N ILE A 29 -12.70 -33.53 47.72
CA ILE A 29 -11.55 -33.91 46.91
C ILE A 29 -10.82 -32.60 46.60
N GLY A 30 -9.64 -32.43 47.19
CA GLY A 30 -8.76 -31.32 46.90
C GLY A 30 -8.34 -31.36 45.40
N CYS A 31 -9.04 -30.60 44.60
CA CYS A 31 -8.50 -30.16 43.33
C CYS A 31 -7.56 -28.97 43.61
N SER A 32 -6.27 -29.27 43.65
CA SER A 32 -5.22 -28.27 43.44
C SER A 32 -5.59 -27.56 42.15
N ALA A 33 -5.99 -26.31 42.25
CA ALA A 33 -6.08 -25.42 41.09
C ALA A 33 -4.67 -25.36 40.51
N ALA A 34 -4.46 -26.00 39.38
CA ALA A 34 -3.27 -25.74 38.56
C ALA A 34 -3.34 -24.26 38.23
N GLU A 35 -2.41 -23.51 38.76
CA GLU A 35 -2.10 -22.15 38.26
C GLU A 35 -1.92 -22.27 36.74
N PRO A 36 -2.43 -21.29 35.92
CA PRO A 36 -2.16 -21.31 34.49
C PRO A 36 -0.65 -21.35 34.33
N GLU A 37 -0.15 -22.43 33.74
CA GLU A 37 1.26 -22.57 33.40
C GLU A 37 1.70 -21.28 32.71
N SER A 38 2.62 -20.53 33.32
CA SER A 38 3.32 -19.44 32.71
C SER A 38 3.94 -19.99 31.43
N GLN A 39 3.38 -19.62 30.27
CA GLN A 39 3.99 -19.95 28.98
C GLN A 39 5.44 -19.52 29.07
N SER A 40 6.34 -20.46 28.93
CA SER A 40 7.76 -20.35 29.22
C SER A 40 8.33 -19.11 28.56
N GLU A 41 9.06 -18.28 29.32
CA GLU A 41 9.80 -17.11 28.84
C GLU A 41 10.74 -17.43 27.66
N SER A 42 11.13 -18.72 27.51
CA SER A 42 11.99 -19.22 26.42
C SER A 42 11.44 -18.99 25.00
N GLY A 43 10.11 -18.83 24.82
CA GLY A 43 9.48 -18.62 23.51
C GLY A 43 9.42 -17.14 23.06
N ARG A 44 9.87 -16.19 23.90
CA ARG A 44 9.80 -14.74 23.62
C ARG A 44 11.19 -14.09 23.51
N ASP A 45 12.25 -14.86 23.48
CA ASP A 45 13.63 -14.40 23.35
C ASP A 45 14.20 -14.82 21.99
N ALA A 46 14.87 -13.91 21.30
CA ALA A 46 15.45 -14.10 19.99
C ALA A 46 16.84 -13.45 19.88
N ASP A 47 17.61 -13.79 18.83
CA ASP A 47 18.81 -13.02 18.48
C ASP A 47 18.38 -11.71 17.82
N VAL A 48 17.35 -11.77 16.94
CA VAL A 48 16.79 -10.61 16.25
C VAL A 48 15.26 -10.68 16.26
N LEU A 49 14.62 -9.56 16.60
CA LEU A 49 13.19 -9.34 16.37
C LEU A 49 13.00 -8.53 15.08
N VAL A 50 12.07 -8.95 14.24
CA VAL A 50 11.66 -8.21 13.05
C VAL A 50 10.23 -7.70 13.26
N ILE A 51 10.02 -6.41 13.09
CA ILE A 51 8.71 -5.76 13.28
C ILE A 51 8.07 -5.52 11.94
N GLY A 52 7.04 -6.32 11.62
CA GLY A 52 6.32 -6.34 10.36
C GLY A 52 6.67 -7.56 9.50
N ALA A 53 5.62 -8.29 9.05
CA ALA A 53 5.72 -9.40 8.12
C ALA A 53 5.38 -8.99 6.67
N GLY A 54 5.76 -7.78 6.28
CA GLY A 54 5.87 -7.36 4.89
C GLY A 54 7.09 -7.98 4.22
N ILE A 55 7.24 -7.82 2.90
CA ILE A 55 8.31 -8.45 2.13
C ILE A 55 9.73 -8.09 2.66
N ALA A 56 9.94 -6.87 3.13
CA ALA A 56 11.21 -6.44 3.71
C ALA A 56 11.54 -7.21 5.00
N GLY A 57 10.55 -7.32 5.91
CA GLY A 57 10.74 -8.05 7.18
C GLY A 57 10.91 -9.54 6.97
N LEU A 58 10.13 -10.14 6.08
CA LEU A 58 10.24 -11.56 5.74
C LEU A 58 11.61 -11.88 5.13
N ARG A 59 12.09 -11.04 4.19
CA ARG A 59 13.42 -11.22 3.60
C ARG A 59 14.53 -11.07 4.63
N ALA A 60 14.43 -10.07 5.50
CA ALA A 60 15.39 -9.91 6.58
C ALA A 60 15.43 -11.15 7.49
N ALA A 61 14.28 -11.68 7.87
CA ALA A 61 14.17 -12.87 8.70
C ALA A 61 14.72 -14.11 7.99
N GLU A 62 14.42 -14.30 6.70
CA GLU A 62 14.93 -15.39 5.89
C GLU A 62 16.45 -15.40 5.84
N VAL A 63 17.09 -14.26 5.52
CA VAL A 63 18.54 -14.12 5.47
C VAL A 63 19.18 -14.44 6.82
N LEU A 64 18.63 -13.91 7.91
CA LEU A 64 19.16 -14.16 9.25
C LEU A 64 18.99 -15.62 9.68
N ALA A 65 17.84 -16.22 9.43
CA ALA A 65 17.56 -17.63 9.75
C ALA A 65 18.47 -18.57 8.96
N ALA A 66 18.69 -18.31 7.67
CA ALA A 66 19.65 -19.05 6.85
C ALA A 66 21.09 -18.99 7.37
N ASN A 67 21.44 -17.96 8.14
CA ASN A 67 22.71 -17.79 8.81
C ASN A 67 22.69 -18.21 10.30
N GLY A 68 21.74 -19.06 10.69
CA GLY A 68 21.66 -19.68 12.01
C GLY A 68 21.23 -18.76 13.14
N ARG A 69 20.67 -17.58 12.84
CA ARG A 69 20.12 -16.68 13.86
C ARG A 69 18.71 -17.11 14.25
N ARG A 70 18.39 -17.04 15.52
CA ARG A 70 17.01 -17.21 16.01
C ARG A 70 16.25 -15.90 15.81
N VAL A 71 15.31 -15.92 14.88
CA VAL A 71 14.53 -14.73 14.49
C VAL A 71 13.04 -14.95 14.80
N ILE A 72 12.39 -13.94 15.33
CA ILE A 72 10.94 -13.89 15.49
C ILE A 72 10.45 -12.66 14.73
N VAL A 73 9.47 -12.86 13.85
CA VAL A 73 8.76 -11.78 13.14
C VAL A 73 7.47 -11.47 13.87
N LEU A 74 7.26 -10.22 14.27
CA LEU A 74 6.06 -9.74 14.94
C LEU A 74 5.21 -8.93 13.96
N GLU A 75 4.03 -9.43 13.62
CA GLU A 75 3.09 -8.82 12.69
C GLU A 75 1.83 -8.34 13.42
N ALA A 76 1.40 -7.13 13.12
CA ALA A 76 0.22 -6.53 13.75
C ALA A 76 -1.10 -7.14 13.24
N ARG A 77 -1.16 -7.50 11.95
CA ARG A 77 -2.33 -8.08 11.28
C ARG A 77 -2.48 -9.57 11.61
N ASP A 78 -3.57 -10.14 11.15
CA ASP A 78 -3.85 -11.58 11.13
C ASP A 78 -3.33 -12.28 9.86
N ARG A 79 -2.57 -11.55 9.01
CA ARG A 79 -1.97 -12.03 7.76
C ARG A 79 -0.56 -11.47 7.55
N ILE A 80 0.23 -12.14 6.74
CA ILE A 80 1.51 -11.67 6.23
C ILE A 80 1.34 -10.81 4.96
N GLY A 81 2.45 -10.27 4.43
CA GLY A 81 2.53 -9.57 3.14
C GLY A 81 2.46 -8.04 3.25
N GLY A 82 1.89 -7.51 4.34
CA GLY A 82 1.76 -6.07 4.50
C GLY A 82 0.94 -5.43 3.38
N ARG A 83 1.57 -4.59 2.54
CA ARG A 83 0.96 -3.93 1.37
C ARG A 83 0.92 -4.80 0.10
N ILE A 84 1.44 -6.00 0.12
CA ILE A 84 1.13 -7.06 -0.85
C ILE A 84 -0.10 -7.79 -0.31
N TYR A 85 -1.21 -7.67 -1.04
CA TYR A 85 -2.48 -8.28 -0.64
C TYR A 85 -3.29 -8.70 -1.86
N THR A 86 -3.52 -10.00 -1.98
CA THR A 86 -4.35 -10.60 -3.02
C THR A 86 -5.68 -11.03 -2.40
N ASP A 87 -6.79 -10.48 -2.85
CA ASP A 87 -8.14 -10.93 -2.49
C ASP A 87 -8.55 -12.11 -3.38
N ARG A 88 -9.16 -13.13 -2.78
CA ARG A 88 -9.62 -14.34 -3.47
C ARG A 88 -11.10 -14.62 -3.27
N SER A 89 -11.84 -13.66 -2.73
CA SER A 89 -13.26 -13.83 -2.40
C SER A 89 -14.14 -14.06 -3.63
N TRP A 90 -13.69 -13.64 -4.80
CA TRP A 90 -14.37 -13.92 -6.08
C TRP A 90 -13.99 -15.24 -6.73
N GLY A 91 -13.17 -16.09 -6.07
CA GLY A 91 -12.66 -17.35 -6.60
C GLY A 91 -11.50 -17.21 -7.58
N VAL A 92 -11.06 -15.99 -7.84
CA VAL A 92 -9.90 -15.61 -8.65
C VAL A 92 -9.03 -14.63 -7.85
N PRO A 93 -7.71 -14.55 -8.13
CA PRO A 93 -6.84 -13.62 -7.43
C PRO A 93 -7.01 -12.20 -7.95
N VAL A 94 -7.22 -11.25 -7.05
CA VAL A 94 -7.28 -9.81 -7.34
C VAL A 94 -6.31 -9.09 -6.42
N ASP A 95 -5.26 -8.50 -6.97
CA ASP A 95 -4.24 -7.80 -6.21
C ASP A 95 -4.71 -6.38 -5.84
N LEU A 96 -5.13 -6.20 -4.59
CA LEU A 96 -5.53 -4.90 -4.04
C LEU A 96 -4.34 -4.08 -3.47
N GLY A 97 -3.18 -4.69 -3.40
CA GLY A 97 -1.89 -4.05 -3.09
C GLY A 97 -1.00 -3.95 -4.33
N ALA A 98 0.30 -4.25 -4.17
CA ALA A 98 1.23 -4.38 -5.28
C ALA A 98 0.71 -5.41 -6.29
N SER A 99 0.82 -5.10 -7.59
CA SER A 99 0.38 -5.95 -8.70
C SER A 99 1.49 -6.24 -9.69
N TRP A 100 2.35 -5.27 -9.97
CA TRP A 100 3.44 -5.40 -10.94
C TRP A 100 4.78 -5.72 -10.29
N ILE A 101 5.58 -6.49 -11.01
CA ILE A 101 7.04 -6.50 -10.87
C ILE A 101 7.55 -5.44 -11.85
N HIS A 102 7.91 -4.26 -11.34
CA HIS A 102 8.45 -3.17 -12.16
C HIS A 102 9.89 -3.47 -12.55
N GLY A 103 10.17 -3.47 -13.85
CA GLY A 103 11.48 -3.77 -14.41
C GLY A 103 11.95 -5.19 -14.09
N VAL A 104 11.71 -6.17 -14.97
CA VAL A 104 12.07 -7.58 -14.70
C VAL A 104 13.58 -7.86 -14.81
N THR A 105 14.37 -6.95 -15.41
CA THR A 105 15.81 -7.14 -15.59
C THR A 105 16.56 -6.85 -14.29
N ASN A 106 17.32 -7.84 -13.81
CA ASN A 106 18.06 -7.78 -12.52
C ASN A 106 17.16 -7.57 -11.29
N ASN A 107 15.87 -7.80 -11.41
CA ASN A 107 14.93 -7.64 -10.32
C ASN A 107 14.91 -8.91 -9.44
N PRO A 108 15.16 -8.80 -8.11
CA PRO A 108 15.20 -9.97 -7.24
C PRO A 108 13.84 -10.65 -7.07
N ILE A 109 12.73 -9.93 -7.29
CA ILE A 109 11.38 -10.52 -7.25
C ILE A 109 11.11 -11.33 -8.50
N ALA A 110 11.53 -10.85 -9.68
CA ALA A 110 11.45 -11.63 -10.93
C ALA A 110 12.30 -12.92 -10.84
N ALA A 111 13.51 -12.81 -10.27
CA ALA A 111 14.37 -13.96 -10.02
C ALA A 111 13.74 -14.96 -9.04
N LEU A 112 13.13 -14.46 -7.96
CA LEU A 112 12.41 -15.28 -6.99
C LEU A 112 11.21 -15.98 -7.62
N ALA A 113 10.39 -15.25 -8.40
CA ALA A 113 9.23 -15.81 -9.09
C ALA A 113 9.66 -16.96 -10.03
N ALA A 114 10.72 -16.77 -10.80
CA ALA A 114 11.27 -17.79 -11.69
C ALA A 114 11.77 -19.02 -10.89
N ALA A 115 12.50 -18.81 -9.77
CA ALA A 115 13.02 -19.90 -8.94
C ALA A 115 11.91 -20.72 -8.27
N GLU A 116 10.80 -20.10 -7.93
CA GLU A 116 9.63 -20.71 -7.30
C GLU A 116 8.58 -21.24 -8.28
N GLY A 117 8.80 -21.06 -9.60
CA GLY A 117 7.85 -21.45 -10.64
C GLY A 117 6.54 -20.64 -10.61
N ILE A 118 6.60 -19.41 -10.10
CA ILE A 118 5.46 -18.48 -10.10
C ILE A 118 5.34 -17.89 -11.51
N THR A 119 4.17 -18.07 -12.13
CA THR A 119 3.89 -17.55 -13.47
C THR A 119 3.81 -16.03 -13.45
N THR A 120 4.49 -15.40 -14.39
CA THR A 120 4.41 -13.97 -14.67
C THR A 120 3.88 -13.74 -16.08
N GLN A 121 3.18 -12.65 -16.32
CA GLN A 121 2.69 -12.20 -17.61
C GLN A 121 3.21 -10.79 -17.85
N ALA A 122 3.92 -10.58 -18.96
CA ALA A 122 4.38 -9.25 -19.35
C ALA A 122 3.19 -8.31 -19.54
N THR A 123 3.38 -7.05 -19.17
CA THR A 123 2.47 -5.96 -19.45
C THR A 123 3.02 -5.21 -20.66
N ASP A 124 2.22 -5.12 -21.72
CA ASP A 124 2.59 -4.40 -22.94
C ASP A 124 2.13 -2.94 -22.90
N TYR A 125 1.30 -2.57 -21.90
CA TYR A 125 0.71 -1.25 -21.69
C TYR A 125 -0.08 -0.75 -22.91
N ASP A 126 -0.73 -1.67 -23.65
CA ASP A 126 -1.64 -1.30 -24.74
C ASP A 126 -2.79 -0.44 -24.18
N THR A 127 -2.64 0.87 -24.31
CA THR A 127 -3.53 1.86 -23.73
C THR A 127 -4.49 2.43 -24.77
N LEU A 128 -5.78 2.34 -24.47
CA LEU A 128 -6.85 2.97 -25.24
C LEU A 128 -7.35 4.20 -24.50
N ILE A 129 -7.08 5.39 -25.07
CA ILE A 129 -7.48 6.66 -24.48
C ILE A 129 -8.76 7.16 -25.12
N TYR A 130 -9.75 7.55 -24.31
CA TYR A 130 -10.95 8.24 -24.73
C TYR A 130 -10.88 9.72 -24.39
N GLY A 131 -11.08 10.58 -25.39
CA GLY A 131 -11.17 12.03 -25.21
C GLY A 131 -12.36 12.45 -24.35
N VAL A 132 -12.42 13.73 -24.01
CA VAL A 132 -13.50 14.31 -23.20
C VAL A 132 -14.88 14.19 -23.86
N ASP A 133 -14.91 14.02 -25.18
CA ASP A 133 -16.13 13.78 -25.99
C ASP A 133 -16.54 12.30 -26.07
N GLY A 134 -15.73 11.41 -25.48
CA GLY A 134 -15.96 9.96 -25.48
C GLY A 134 -15.49 9.25 -26.74
N GLU A 135 -14.85 9.93 -27.68
CA GLU A 135 -14.27 9.30 -28.86
C GLU A 135 -12.84 8.82 -28.58
N PRO A 136 -12.41 7.66 -29.13
CA PRO A 136 -11.06 7.20 -28.95
C PRO A 136 -10.05 8.13 -29.61
N LEU A 137 -8.94 8.42 -28.90
CA LEU A 137 -7.81 9.13 -29.45
C LEU A 137 -6.98 8.22 -30.40
N PRO A 138 -6.05 8.79 -31.20
CA PRO A 138 -5.14 7.99 -32.02
C PRO A 138 -4.38 6.93 -31.19
N ALA A 139 -4.01 5.81 -31.83
CA ALA A 139 -3.38 4.67 -31.15
C ALA A 139 -2.01 5.00 -30.50
N ASP A 140 -1.34 6.07 -30.95
CA ASP A 140 -0.07 6.58 -30.43
C ASP A 140 -0.26 7.69 -29.37
N ALA A 141 -1.50 7.96 -28.95
CA ALA A 141 -1.78 9.08 -28.07
C ALA A 141 -1.13 8.92 -26.68
N ALA A 142 -1.02 7.70 -26.16
CA ALA A 142 -0.36 7.44 -24.88
C ALA A 142 1.13 7.85 -24.93
N ASP A 143 1.85 7.38 -25.93
CA ASP A 143 3.28 7.70 -26.12
C ASP A 143 3.48 9.22 -26.32
N VAL A 144 2.60 9.86 -27.11
CA VAL A 144 2.65 11.30 -27.36
C VAL A 144 2.40 12.09 -26.07
N LEU A 145 1.44 11.67 -25.23
CA LEU A 145 1.14 12.35 -23.97
C LEU A 145 2.28 12.17 -22.97
N GLU A 146 2.87 10.99 -22.87
CA GLU A 146 4.03 10.75 -22.01
C GLU A 146 5.20 11.67 -22.39
N GLU A 147 5.55 11.74 -23.69
CA GLU A 147 6.59 12.66 -24.18
C GLU A 147 6.26 14.12 -23.89
N GLN A 148 5.01 14.54 -24.05
CA GLN A 148 4.59 15.91 -23.78
C GLN A 148 4.66 16.25 -22.29
N VAL A 149 4.23 15.34 -21.40
CA VAL A 149 4.31 15.52 -19.95
C VAL A 149 5.78 15.61 -19.51
N ALA A 150 6.65 14.73 -20.02
CA ALA A 150 8.08 14.78 -19.73
C ALA A 150 8.70 16.13 -20.17
N ALA A 151 8.38 16.59 -21.38
CA ALA A 151 8.84 17.90 -21.85
C ALA A 151 8.34 19.07 -20.99
N LEU A 152 7.12 18.99 -20.46
CA LEU A 152 6.57 20.01 -19.55
C LEU A 152 7.24 19.97 -18.18
N VAL A 153 7.61 18.79 -17.68
CA VAL A 153 8.40 18.64 -16.45
C VAL A 153 9.77 19.30 -16.63
N ASP A 154 10.46 19.00 -17.73
CA ASP A 154 11.79 19.59 -18.03
C ASP A 154 11.70 21.10 -18.15
N ALA A 155 10.75 21.63 -18.93
CA ALA A 155 10.53 23.05 -19.09
C ALA A 155 10.15 23.74 -17.76
N GLY A 156 9.40 23.06 -16.91
CA GLY A 156 9.07 23.53 -15.57
C GLY A 156 10.31 23.66 -14.68
N ARG A 157 11.19 22.63 -14.73
CA ARG A 157 12.45 22.58 -13.97
C ARG A 157 13.47 23.63 -14.38
N GLU A 158 13.60 23.95 -15.67
CA GLU A 158 14.51 24.97 -16.15
C GLU A 158 14.27 26.34 -15.51
N ASN A 159 13.06 26.59 -15.02
CA ASN A 159 12.63 27.86 -14.44
C ASN A 159 12.30 27.73 -12.93
N THR A 160 12.79 26.69 -12.27
CA THR A 160 12.58 26.47 -10.82
C THR A 160 13.43 27.47 -10.02
N PRO A 161 12.93 28.01 -8.89
CA PRO A 161 13.74 28.79 -7.96
C PRO A 161 14.90 27.97 -7.36
N ASP A 162 15.92 28.67 -6.80
CA ASP A 162 16.99 27.99 -6.04
C ASP A 162 16.48 27.18 -4.86
N THR A 163 15.27 27.45 -4.40
CA THR A 163 14.58 26.69 -3.35
C THR A 163 13.57 25.73 -3.98
N ASP A 164 13.54 24.50 -3.49
CA ASP A 164 12.58 23.48 -3.94
C ASP A 164 11.13 23.97 -3.82
N GLU A 165 10.30 23.59 -4.76
CA GLU A 165 8.90 23.97 -4.85
C GLU A 165 7.99 22.78 -5.22
N PRO A 166 6.67 22.90 -5.11
CA PRO A 166 5.74 21.91 -5.62
C PRO A 166 5.90 21.69 -7.14
N LEU A 167 5.97 20.43 -7.58
CA LEU A 167 6.01 20.07 -9.00
C LEU A 167 4.84 20.69 -9.77
N ARG A 168 3.66 20.75 -9.15
CA ARG A 168 2.48 21.40 -9.76
C ARG A 168 2.73 22.86 -10.14
N ALA A 169 3.46 23.61 -9.34
CA ALA A 169 3.78 25.01 -9.65
C ALA A 169 4.70 25.12 -10.87
N ALA A 170 5.68 24.21 -10.99
CA ALA A 170 6.55 24.11 -12.16
C ALA A 170 5.77 23.74 -13.42
N LEU A 171 4.90 22.74 -13.35
CA LEU A 171 4.02 22.30 -14.42
C LEU A 171 3.05 23.41 -14.86
N ASP A 172 2.42 24.12 -13.93
CA ASP A 172 1.48 25.21 -14.25
C ASP A 172 2.15 26.34 -15.04
N ARG A 173 3.41 26.66 -14.72
CA ARG A 173 4.20 27.65 -15.50
C ARG A 173 4.47 27.13 -16.92
N ALA A 174 4.91 25.88 -17.06
CA ALA A 174 5.21 25.28 -18.36
C ALA A 174 3.96 25.18 -19.25
N ILE A 175 2.86 24.66 -18.70
CA ILE A 175 1.56 24.54 -19.37
C ILE A 175 1.03 25.93 -19.80
N GLY A 176 1.17 26.93 -18.91
CA GLY A 176 0.78 28.31 -19.21
C GLY A 176 1.58 28.92 -20.36
N ALA A 177 2.89 28.62 -20.45
CA ALA A 177 3.78 29.10 -21.52
C ALA A 177 3.55 28.36 -22.85
N ALA A 178 3.13 27.10 -22.83
CA ALA A 178 2.91 26.29 -24.03
C ALA A 178 1.70 26.71 -24.85
N GLY A 179 0.76 27.51 -24.30
CA GLY A 179 -0.38 28.07 -25.06
C GLY A 179 -1.35 27.01 -25.58
N LEU A 180 -1.51 25.90 -24.86
CA LEU A 180 -2.35 24.75 -25.23
C LEU A 180 -3.83 25.15 -25.33
N ASP A 181 -4.54 24.57 -26.30
CA ASP A 181 -6.00 24.68 -26.36
C ASP A 181 -6.67 23.90 -25.20
N ALA A 182 -7.99 24.03 -25.05
CA ALA A 182 -8.71 23.49 -23.91
C ALA A 182 -8.77 21.95 -23.90
N ALA A 183 -8.84 21.29 -25.06
CA ALA A 183 -8.90 19.84 -25.17
C ALA A 183 -7.53 19.23 -24.86
N THR A 184 -6.47 19.69 -25.53
CA THR A 184 -5.08 19.28 -25.29
C THR A 184 -4.69 19.48 -23.81
N ARG A 185 -5.17 20.57 -23.19
CA ARG A 185 -4.91 20.80 -21.77
C ARG A 185 -5.54 19.72 -20.87
N LEU A 186 -6.74 19.24 -21.17
CA LEU A 186 -7.36 18.15 -20.40
C LEU A 186 -6.62 16.83 -20.60
N GLU A 187 -6.15 16.55 -21.81
CA GLU A 187 -5.33 15.38 -22.13
C GLU A 187 -3.99 15.42 -21.35
N ILE A 188 -3.30 16.53 -21.35
CA ILE A 188 -2.08 16.73 -20.54
C ILE A 188 -2.34 16.55 -19.04
N GLU A 189 -3.46 17.06 -18.54
CA GLU A 189 -3.83 16.87 -17.13
C GLU A 189 -4.12 15.39 -16.79
N MET A 190 -4.65 14.61 -17.73
CA MET A 190 -4.77 13.16 -17.60
C MET A 190 -3.39 12.51 -17.61
N GLY A 191 -2.53 12.84 -18.56
CA GLY A 191 -1.16 12.31 -18.62
C GLY A 191 -0.35 12.62 -17.36
N ILE A 192 -0.50 13.81 -16.75
CA ILE A 192 0.11 14.13 -15.45
C ILE A 192 -0.42 13.19 -14.35
N THR A 193 -1.72 12.91 -14.35
CA THR A 193 -2.30 12.02 -13.35
C THR A 193 -1.76 10.61 -13.49
N GLU A 194 -1.72 10.07 -14.69
CA GLU A 194 -1.26 8.72 -14.99
C GLU A 194 0.24 8.57 -14.74
N SER A 195 1.06 9.34 -15.44
CA SER A 195 2.52 9.17 -15.42
C SER A 195 3.22 9.75 -14.18
N ILE A 196 2.53 10.58 -13.38
CA ILE A 196 3.13 11.19 -12.19
C ILE A 196 2.32 10.89 -10.93
N GLU A 197 1.04 11.29 -10.88
CA GLU A 197 0.29 11.20 -9.63
C GLU A 197 0.00 9.75 -9.22
N HIS A 198 -0.28 8.84 -10.17
CA HIS A 198 -0.43 7.41 -9.93
C HIS A 198 0.91 6.76 -9.57
N GLU A 199 1.98 7.10 -10.29
CA GLU A 199 3.32 6.55 -10.06
C GLU A 199 3.83 6.86 -8.65
N TYR A 200 3.64 8.10 -8.17
CA TYR A 200 4.09 8.52 -6.85
C TYR A 200 3.00 8.50 -5.76
N ALA A 201 1.78 8.02 -6.08
CA ALA A 201 0.61 7.97 -5.19
C ALA A 201 0.28 9.32 -4.54
N SER A 202 0.52 10.42 -5.23
CA SER A 202 0.48 11.76 -4.64
C SER A 202 -0.06 12.79 -5.62
N ASP A 203 -0.71 13.82 -5.12
CA ASP A 203 -0.99 15.00 -5.95
C ASP A 203 0.33 15.70 -6.31
N ALA A 204 0.47 16.20 -7.53
CA ALA A 204 1.67 16.89 -8.00
C ALA A 204 2.03 18.13 -7.15
N VAL A 205 1.09 18.65 -6.36
CA VAL A 205 1.32 19.76 -5.42
C VAL A 205 2.16 19.36 -4.20
N ASP A 206 2.19 18.09 -3.85
CA ASP A 206 2.94 17.56 -2.71
C ASP A 206 4.34 17.06 -3.11
N LEU A 207 4.57 16.82 -4.42
CA LEU A 207 5.82 16.31 -4.96
C LEU A 207 6.87 17.44 -5.08
N SER A 208 8.14 17.11 -4.78
CA SER A 208 9.28 17.99 -5.02
C SER A 208 9.50 18.17 -6.52
N ALA A 209 9.54 19.40 -7.02
CA ALA A 209 9.86 19.65 -8.42
C ALA A 209 11.27 19.18 -8.79
N ASN A 210 12.22 19.28 -7.86
CA ASN A 210 13.62 18.98 -8.11
C ASN A 210 13.97 17.50 -7.92
N HIS A 211 13.18 16.75 -7.11
CA HIS A 211 13.59 15.44 -6.59
C HIS A 211 12.53 14.35 -6.74
N PHE A 212 11.31 14.61 -7.20
CA PHE A 212 10.22 13.64 -7.16
C PHE A 212 10.56 12.30 -7.84
N ASP A 213 11.35 12.35 -8.91
CA ASP A 213 11.77 11.23 -9.74
C ASP A 213 13.23 10.78 -9.49
N ASP A 214 13.86 11.27 -8.40
CA ASP A 214 15.16 10.75 -7.99
C ASP A 214 15.08 9.27 -7.66
N GLY A 215 15.93 8.47 -8.29
CA GLY A 215 15.99 7.01 -8.13
C GLY A 215 16.72 6.35 -9.29
N ALA A 216 16.75 5.04 -9.31
CA ALA A 216 17.25 4.30 -10.46
C ALA A 216 16.09 3.94 -11.41
N PRO A 217 16.31 4.02 -12.73
CA PRO A 217 15.30 3.59 -13.67
C PRO A 217 15.08 2.08 -13.60
N GLU A 218 13.85 1.64 -13.81
CA GLU A 218 13.49 0.24 -13.95
C GLU A 218 13.81 -0.24 -15.37
N ALA A 219 14.13 -1.52 -15.55
CA ALA A 219 14.55 -2.04 -16.85
C ALA A 219 13.93 -3.41 -17.15
N GLY A 220 13.65 -3.65 -18.42
CA GLY A 220 13.21 -4.96 -18.94
C GLY A 220 11.69 -5.13 -18.98
N GLY A 221 10.94 -4.02 -18.94
CA GLY A 221 9.48 -4.04 -18.91
C GLY A 221 8.93 -4.58 -17.60
N ASP A 222 7.62 -4.62 -17.47
CA ASP A 222 6.90 -4.97 -16.26
C ASP A 222 6.14 -6.27 -16.41
N ALA A 223 5.78 -6.90 -15.29
CA ALA A 223 5.02 -8.13 -15.31
C ALA A 223 4.00 -8.22 -14.17
N LEU A 224 2.81 -8.71 -14.51
CA LEU A 224 1.76 -9.08 -13.58
C LEU A 224 1.90 -10.55 -13.15
N LEU A 225 1.25 -10.92 -12.04
CA LEU A 225 1.24 -12.30 -11.55
C LEU A 225 -0.19 -12.88 -11.61
N PRO A 226 -0.54 -13.66 -12.66
CA PRO A 226 -1.89 -14.20 -12.80
C PRO A 226 -2.39 -15.03 -11.62
N GLY A 227 -1.47 -15.63 -10.86
CA GLY A 227 -1.79 -16.36 -9.62
C GLY A 227 -1.88 -15.50 -8.37
N GLY A 228 -1.68 -14.18 -8.46
CA GLY A 228 -1.63 -13.21 -7.37
C GLY A 228 -0.23 -13.02 -6.78
N TYR A 229 0.06 -11.80 -6.38
CA TYR A 229 1.38 -11.40 -5.86
C TYR A 229 1.72 -12.03 -4.49
N ASP A 230 0.70 -12.43 -3.72
CA ASP A 230 0.87 -13.09 -2.43
C ASP A 230 1.68 -14.39 -2.50
N GLN A 231 1.78 -15.04 -3.68
CA GLN A 231 2.64 -16.21 -3.89
C GLN A 231 4.12 -15.91 -3.56
N VAL A 232 4.61 -14.72 -3.92
CA VAL A 232 5.97 -14.25 -3.60
C VAL A 232 6.16 -14.16 -2.09
N VAL A 233 5.18 -13.59 -1.38
CA VAL A 233 5.19 -13.48 0.08
C VAL A 233 5.21 -14.84 0.75
N GLN A 234 4.38 -15.77 0.27
CA GLN A 234 4.30 -17.14 0.80
C GLN A 234 5.63 -17.89 0.59
N ALA A 235 6.32 -17.65 -0.53
CA ALA A 235 7.61 -18.24 -0.80
C ALA A 235 8.66 -17.82 0.23
N VAL A 236 8.80 -16.52 0.47
CA VAL A 236 9.79 -15.96 1.43
C VAL A 236 9.47 -16.33 2.88
N ALA A 237 8.17 -16.45 3.22
CA ALA A 237 7.76 -16.73 4.60
C ALA A 237 7.97 -18.19 5.05
N ARG A 238 8.34 -19.10 4.14
CA ARG A 238 8.45 -20.53 4.47
C ARG A 238 9.43 -20.81 5.60
N GLY A 239 8.94 -21.49 6.64
CA GLY A 239 9.77 -21.91 7.78
C GLY A 239 10.15 -20.81 8.77
N LEU A 240 9.66 -19.58 8.60
CA LEU A 240 9.91 -18.47 9.53
C LEU A 240 8.95 -18.51 10.74
N ASP A 241 9.43 -18.13 11.91
CA ASP A 241 8.62 -17.91 13.12
C ASP A 241 7.91 -16.53 13.00
N VAL A 242 6.73 -16.52 12.38
CA VAL A 242 5.91 -15.31 12.22
C VAL A 242 4.74 -15.36 13.21
N ARG A 243 4.65 -14.33 14.06
CA ARG A 243 3.62 -14.21 15.08
C ARG A 243 2.65 -13.10 14.74
N LEU A 244 1.45 -13.49 14.31
CA LEU A 244 0.38 -12.59 13.89
C LEU A 244 -0.37 -12.00 15.10
N GLY A 245 -0.99 -10.82 14.89
CA GLY A 245 -1.79 -10.12 15.91
C GLY A 245 -0.95 -9.53 17.04
N HIS A 246 0.35 -9.27 16.83
CA HIS A 246 1.25 -8.65 17.79
C HIS A 246 1.49 -7.18 17.44
N ILE A 247 0.60 -6.29 17.87
CA ILE A 247 0.72 -4.85 17.64
C ILE A 247 1.82 -4.30 18.54
N VAL A 248 2.96 -3.91 17.94
CA VAL A 248 4.10 -3.31 18.66
C VAL A 248 3.75 -1.87 19.03
N THR A 249 3.97 -1.52 20.30
CA THR A 249 3.69 -0.19 20.86
C THR A 249 4.94 0.51 21.41
N ARG A 250 6.00 -0.25 21.73
CA ARG A 250 7.26 0.29 22.25
C ARG A 250 8.45 -0.58 21.85
N ILE A 251 9.56 0.07 21.48
CA ILE A 251 10.87 -0.54 21.25
C ILE A 251 11.87 0.17 22.16
N ASP A 252 12.41 -0.55 23.14
CA ASP A 252 13.36 -0.04 24.11
C ASP A 252 14.72 -0.72 23.95
N THR A 253 15.75 0.05 23.65
CA THR A 253 17.13 -0.41 23.48
C THR A 253 18.09 0.22 24.47
N THR A 254 17.59 0.74 25.59
CA THR A 254 18.40 1.37 26.65
C THR A 254 19.20 0.36 27.49
N GLY A 255 18.69 -0.87 27.61
CA GLY A 255 19.35 -1.97 28.33
C GLY A 255 20.30 -2.78 27.47
N ASP A 256 20.83 -3.89 28.04
CA ASP A 256 21.74 -4.81 27.34
C ASP A 256 21.08 -5.57 26.19
N ARG A 257 19.78 -5.75 26.26
CA ARG A 257 18.94 -6.32 25.22
C ARG A 257 17.82 -5.36 24.83
N ALA A 258 17.38 -5.45 23.61
CA ALA A 258 16.19 -4.75 23.17
C ALA A 258 14.95 -5.41 23.79
N VAL A 259 14.00 -4.59 24.26
CA VAL A 259 12.69 -5.01 24.74
C VAL A 259 11.64 -4.44 23.82
N VAL A 260 10.80 -5.30 23.25
CA VAL A 260 9.69 -4.93 22.35
C VAL A 260 8.39 -5.26 23.04
N ALA A 261 7.61 -4.21 23.36
CA ALA A 261 6.28 -4.37 23.94
C ALA A 261 5.22 -4.43 22.84
N THR A 262 4.35 -5.43 22.94
CA THR A 262 3.25 -5.65 22.02
C THR A 262 1.91 -5.70 22.77
N SER A 263 0.80 -5.71 22.02
CA SER A 263 -0.56 -5.95 22.56
C SER A 263 -0.71 -7.31 23.26
N ARG A 264 0.24 -8.24 23.08
CA ARG A 264 0.20 -9.62 23.63
C ARG A 264 1.38 -9.96 24.54
N GLY A 265 2.09 -8.95 25.03
CA GLY A 265 3.23 -9.09 25.94
C GLY A 265 4.55 -8.62 25.34
N GLU A 266 5.63 -8.83 26.08
CA GLU A 266 6.97 -8.33 25.74
C GLU A 266 7.85 -9.43 25.15
N PHE A 267 8.74 -9.04 24.26
CA PHE A 267 9.78 -9.86 23.64
C PHE A 267 11.15 -9.22 23.85
N THR A 268 12.20 -10.04 23.88
CA THR A 268 13.58 -9.57 24.04
C THR A 268 14.47 -10.05 22.90
N ALA A 269 15.43 -9.22 22.49
CA ALA A 269 16.40 -9.59 21.46
C ALA A 269 17.73 -8.85 21.56
N GLY A 270 18.74 -9.34 20.84
CA GLY A 270 20.02 -8.66 20.65
C GLY A 270 19.87 -7.41 19.79
N ALA A 271 19.05 -7.48 18.74
CA ALA A 271 18.74 -6.38 17.81
C ALA A 271 17.28 -6.42 17.35
N VAL A 272 16.82 -5.29 16.78
CA VAL A 272 15.47 -5.14 16.21
C VAL A 272 15.58 -4.56 14.81
N ILE A 273 14.91 -5.18 13.83
CA ILE A 273 14.71 -4.63 12.49
C ILE A 273 13.28 -4.11 12.41
N VAL A 274 13.12 -2.82 12.18
CA VAL A 274 11.83 -2.13 12.06
C VAL A 274 11.48 -2.00 10.59
N THR A 275 10.39 -2.67 10.16
CA THR A 275 9.95 -2.66 8.76
C THR A 275 8.52 -2.15 8.59
N VAL A 276 8.03 -1.41 9.58
CA VAL A 276 6.70 -0.79 9.50
C VAL A 276 6.68 0.31 8.44
N PRO A 277 5.53 0.53 7.77
CA PRO A 277 5.39 1.58 6.77
C PRO A 277 5.73 2.98 7.31
N LEU A 278 6.20 3.88 6.43
CA LEU A 278 6.48 5.27 6.78
C LEU A 278 5.27 5.96 7.42
N GLY A 279 4.04 5.68 6.95
CA GLY A 279 2.81 6.21 7.54
C GLY A 279 2.66 5.87 9.02
N VAL A 280 3.01 4.65 9.42
CA VAL A 280 2.99 4.20 10.82
C VAL A 280 4.07 4.92 11.65
N LEU A 281 5.26 5.15 11.08
CA LEU A 281 6.31 5.94 11.74
C LEU A 281 5.88 7.40 11.93
N LYS A 282 5.26 8.01 10.90
CA LYS A 282 4.72 9.39 10.96
C LYS A 282 3.62 9.53 12.02
N ALA A 283 2.78 8.54 12.18
CA ALA A 283 1.72 8.52 13.19
C ALA A 283 2.23 8.42 14.63
N GLY A 284 3.51 8.03 14.83
CA GLY A 284 4.12 7.93 16.15
C GLY A 284 3.48 6.86 17.05
N SER A 285 2.82 5.85 16.48
CA SER A 285 2.14 4.79 17.22
C SER A 285 3.10 3.86 17.97
N ILE A 286 4.38 3.83 17.58
CA ILE A 286 5.46 3.08 18.24
C ILE A 286 6.37 4.05 18.98
N ARG A 287 6.50 3.86 20.29
CA ARG A 287 7.44 4.65 21.11
C ARG A 287 8.83 4.03 21.07
N PHE A 288 9.83 4.85 20.80
CA PHE A 288 11.23 4.46 20.78
C PHE A 288 11.94 4.97 22.04
N ALA A 289 12.70 4.11 22.70
CA ALA A 289 13.58 4.44 23.82
C ALA A 289 15.01 3.87 23.53
N PRO A 290 16.04 4.72 23.47
CA PRO A 290 15.97 6.18 23.48
C PRO A 290 15.19 6.72 22.27
N PRO A 291 14.82 8.02 22.22
CA PRO A 291 14.20 8.63 21.05
C PRO A 291 15.05 8.40 19.79
N LEU A 292 14.43 8.44 18.61
CA LEU A 292 15.14 8.34 17.34
C LEU A 292 16.10 9.53 17.17
N PRO A 293 17.25 9.35 16.53
CA PRO A 293 18.16 10.44 16.19
C PRO A 293 17.46 11.52 15.35
N GLU A 294 17.88 12.77 15.51
CA GLU A 294 17.28 13.91 14.81
C GLU A 294 17.24 13.73 13.28
N PRO A 295 18.29 13.28 12.57
CA PRO A 295 18.22 13.10 11.13
C PRO A 295 17.13 12.09 10.71
N LYS A 296 16.94 11.00 11.47
CA LYS A 296 15.90 10.01 11.21
C LYS A 296 14.50 10.55 11.51
N SER A 297 14.34 11.28 12.60
CA SER A 297 13.05 11.92 12.95
C SER A 297 12.65 12.97 11.92
N ARG A 298 13.61 13.73 11.41
CA ARG A 298 13.41 14.68 10.32
C ARG A 298 13.01 13.95 9.02
N ALA A 299 13.74 12.91 8.62
CA ALA A 299 13.42 12.11 7.45
C ALA A 299 11.98 11.55 7.51
N ILE A 300 11.56 11.00 8.67
CA ILE A 300 10.18 10.56 8.89
C ILE A 300 9.17 11.70 8.70
N ALA A 301 9.51 12.91 9.14
CA ALA A 301 8.62 14.06 9.01
C ALA A 301 8.52 14.57 7.57
N THR A 302 9.67 14.67 6.85
CA THR A 302 9.77 15.31 5.52
C THR A 302 9.37 14.40 4.36
N LEU A 303 9.77 13.12 4.35
CA LEU A 303 9.34 12.18 3.30
C LEU A 303 7.81 12.13 3.22
N GLY A 304 7.27 12.08 2.00
CA GLY A 304 5.84 11.93 1.76
C GLY A 304 5.37 10.48 1.95
N MET A 305 4.10 10.31 2.33
CA MET A 305 3.42 9.01 2.33
C MET A 305 2.13 9.14 1.54
N GLY A 306 2.13 8.53 0.36
CA GLY A 306 1.09 8.64 -0.64
C GLY A 306 -0.12 7.75 -0.39
N ALA A 307 -1.12 7.91 -1.23
CA ALA A 307 -2.28 7.05 -1.32
C ALA A 307 -2.57 6.74 -2.80
N LEU A 308 -2.53 5.48 -3.16
CA LEU A 308 -3.07 4.94 -4.41
C LEU A 308 -4.19 3.98 -4.04
N SER A 309 -5.41 4.27 -4.45
CA SER A 309 -6.55 3.38 -4.24
C SER A 309 -6.88 2.60 -5.50
N LYS A 310 -7.22 1.34 -5.31
CA LYS A 310 -7.73 0.44 -6.35
C LYS A 310 -9.20 0.16 -6.09
N SER A 311 -10.03 0.33 -7.12
CA SER A 311 -11.44 -0.06 -7.11
C SER A 311 -11.69 -1.02 -8.26
N CYS A 312 -11.90 -2.30 -7.94
CA CYS A 312 -12.12 -3.37 -8.91
C CYS A 312 -13.62 -3.57 -9.08
N LEU A 313 -14.15 -3.22 -10.24
CA LEU A 313 -15.54 -3.41 -10.61
C LEU A 313 -15.67 -4.70 -11.43
N ARG A 314 -16.43 -5.68 -10.94
CA ARG A 314 -16.74 -6.92 -11.66
C ARG A 314 -18.04 -6.75 -12.41
N PHE A 315 -18.09 -7.22 -13.65
CA PHE A 315 -19.27 -7.18 -14.52
C PHE A 315 -19.75 -8.59 -14.89
N GLU A 316 -20.95 -8.71 -15.45
CA GLU A 316 -21.47 -9.98 -15.96
C GLU A 316 -20.76 -10.37 -17.26
N SER A 317 -20.42 -9.39 -18.10
CA SER A 317 -19.68 -9.55 -19.34
C SER A 317 -18.82 -8.32 -19.62
N GLN A 318 -17.74 -8.51 -20.36
CA GLN A 318 -16.89 -7.43 -20.84
C GLN A 318 -17.65 -6.56 -21.84
N PHE A 319 -17.67 -5.24 -21.63
CA PHE A 319 -18.29 -4.25 -22.52
C PHE A 319 -17.29 -3.29 -23.17
N TRP A 320 -16.05 -3.33 -22.72
CA TRP A 320 -14.89 -2.61 -23.30
C TRP A 320 -14.18 -3.47 -24.35
N PRO A 321 -13.31 -2.90 -25.22
CA PRO A 321 -12.57 -3.64 -26.22
C PRO A 321 -11.75 -4.77 -25.60
N GLN A 322 -11.73 -5.94 -26.28
CA GLN A 322 -11.13 -7.17 -25.72
C GLN A 322 -9.61 -7.14 -25.67
N ASP A 323 -9.01 -6.36 -26.56
CA ASP A 323 -7.56 -6.20 -26.74
C ASP A 323 -6.98 -5.03 -25.89
N ALA A 324 -7.80 -4.17 -25.31
CA ALA A 324 -7.33 -3.12 -24.43
C ALA A 324 -6.84 -3.70 -23.10
N GLU A 325 -5.58 -3.45 -22.75
CA GLU A 325 -5.02 -3.74 -21.44
C GLU A 325 -5.32 -2.59 -20.48
N LEU A 326 -5.01 -1.36 -20.90
CA LEU A 326 -5.35 -0.13 -20.17
C LEU A 326 -6.44 0.66 -20.91
N ILE A 327 -7.29 1.30 -20.15
CA ILE A 327 -8.37 2.15 -20.64
C ILE A 327 -8.32 3.44 -19.85
N ASP A 328 -8.01 4.53 -20.55
CA ASP A 328 -7.93 5.86 -19.97
C ASP A 328 -9.03 6.74 -20.50
N ILE A 329 -9.54 7.60 -19.62
CA ILE A 329 -10.63 8.50 -19.94
C ILE A 329 -10.27 9.91 -19.50
N VAL A 330 -10.23 10.83 -20.48
CA VAL A 330 -10.01 12.24 -20.21
C VAL A 330 -11.17 12.82 -19.43
N ALA A 331 -10.98 13.12 -18.15
CA ALA A 331 -12.03 13.66 -17.31
C ALA A 331 -12.23 15.16 -17.58
N PRO A 332 -13.49 15.64 -17.67
CA PRO A 332 -13.76 17.06 -17.79
C PRO A 332 -13.41 17.80 -16.49
N ALA A 333 -12.98 19.06 -16.60
CA ALA A 333 -12.88 19.92 -15.43
C ALA A 333 -14.28 20.06 -14.75
N PRO A 334 -14.41 20.01 -13.41
CA PRO A 334 -13.37 20.00 -12.39
C PRO A 334 -12.92 18.60 -11.90
N ARG A 335 -13.32 17.51 -12.57
CA ARG A 335 -13.01 16.12 -12.17
C ARG A 335 -11.66 15.61 -12.69
N ARG A 336 -10.72 16.50 -12.95
CA ARG A 336 -9.39 16.18 -13.43
C ARG A 336 -8.76 15.02 -12.65
N GLY A 337 -8.24 14.03 -13.35
CA GLY A 337 -7.52 12.88 -12.77
C GLY A 337 -8.37 11.88 -12.00
N GLN A 338 -9.69 12.12 -11.85
CA GLN A 338 -10.56 11.19 -11.15
C GLN A 338 -10.97 10.05 -12.08
N TRP A 339 -10.67 8.81 -11.68
CA TRP A 339 -10.98 7.61 -12.43
C TRP A 339 -10.39 7.60 -13.86
N ALA A 340 -9.23 8.25 -14.03
CA ALA A 340 -8.64 8.45 -15.35
C ALA A 340 -8.17 7.13 -15.97
N GLU A 341 -7.61 6.23 -15.17
CA GLU A 341 -6.96 5.01 -15.63
C GLU A 341 -7.66 3.75 -15.11
N SER A 342 -7.78 2.75 -15.97
CA SER A 342 -8.36 1.45 -15.64
C SER A 342 -7.57 0.31 -16.29
N LEU A 343 -7.18 -0.70 -15.51
CA LEU A 343 -6.59 -1.96 -15.99
C LEU A 343 -7.68 -3.01 -16.20
N SER A 344 -7.74 -3.61 -17.39
CA SER A 344 -8.58 -4.76 -17.68
C SER A 344 -7.94 -6.03 -17.15
N LEU A 345 -8.56 -6.65 -16.16
CA LEU A 345 -8.06 -7.93 -15.62
C LEU A 345 -8.58 -9.15 -16.39
N THR A 346 -9.43 -8.97 -17.41
CA THR A 346 -10.09 -10.09 -18.09
C THR A 346 -9.07 -11.09 -18.66
N ASN A 347 -8.03 -10.59 -19.33
CA ASN A 347 -6.99 -11.44 -19.94
C ASN A 347 -6.01 -12.04 -18.91
N LEU A 348 -6.01 -11.53 -17.69
CA LEU A 348 -5.15 -12.01 -16.61
C LEU A 348 -5.82 -13.11 -15.77
N ILE A 349 -7.11 -12.97 -15.45
CA ILE A 349 -7.83 -13.83 -14.51
C ILE A 349 -9.09 -14.48 -15.10
N ASP A 350 -9.39 -14.31 -16.39
CA ASP A 350 -10.56 -14.85 -17.11
C ASP A 350 -11.91 -14.45 -16.47
N VAL A 351 -11.98 -13.23 -15.91
CA VAL A 351 -13.17 -12.63 -15.33
C VAL A 351 -13.26 -11.16 -15.73
N PRO A 352 -14.44 -10.67 -16.20
CA PRO A 352 -14.60 -9.28 -16.61
C PRO A 352 -14.54 -8.32 -15.41
N VAL A 353 -13.35 -7.81 -15.15
CA VAL A 353 -13.05 -6.86 -14.08
C VAL A 353 -12.27 -5.67 -14.64
N LEU A 354 -12.71 -4.46 -14.33
CA LEU A 354 -11.92 -3.23 -14.46
C LEU A 354 -11.37 -2.85 -13.09
N MET A 355 -10.07 -2.75 -12.97
CA MET A 355 -9.36 -2.21 -11.82
C MET A 355 -9.04 -0.75 -12.09
N MET A 356 -9.75 0.15 -11.42
CA MET A 356 -9.61 1.61 -11.60
C MET A 356 -8.72 2.19 -10.51
N PHE A 357 -7.84 3.11 -10.91
CA PHE A 357 -6.86 3.74 -10.03
C PHE A 357 -7.25 5.17 -9.66
N ASN A 358 -6.86 5.59 -8.47
CA ASN A 358 -6.88 6.99 -8.05
C ASN A 358 -5.72 7.25 -7.10
N ALA A 359 -5.11 8.42 -7.20
CA ALA A 359 -3.97 8.82 -6.37
C ALA A 359 -4.28 10.02 -5.48
N GLY A 360 -3.35 10.32 -4.58
CA GLY A 360 -3.30 11.53 -3.79
C GLY A 360 -4.55 11.81 -2.95
N SER A 361 -5.02 13.03 -3.03
CA SER A 361 -6.20 13.50 -2.27
C SER A 361 -7.49 12.81 -2.69
N PHE A 362 -7.66 12.51 -3.99
CA PHE A 362 -8.85 11.82 -4.44
C PHE A 362 -8.87 10.34 -4.02
N ALA A 363 -7.74 9.64 -4.01
CA ALA A 363 -7.65 8.29 -3.45
C ALA A 363 -8.11 8.26 -1.99
N ARG A 364 -7.66 9.21 -1.17
CA ARG A 364 -8.08 9.33 0.24
C ARG A 364 -9.59 9.59 0.36
N ALA A 365 -10.16 10.39 -0.54
CA ALA A 365 -11.61 10.62 -0.58
C ALA A 365 -12.35 9.33 -0.93
N VAL A 366 -11.94 8.61 -1.99
CA VAL A 366 -12.52 7.32 -2.43
C VAL A 366 -12.51 6.30 -1.29
N GLU A 367 -11.42 6.19 -0.53
CA GLU A 367 -11.32 5.25 0.59
C GLU A 367 -12.32 5.51 1.72
N THR A 368 -12.89 6.72 1.81
CA THR A 368 -13.91 7.08 2.81
C THR A 368 -15.35 7.02 2.29
N MET A 369 -15.53 6.84 0.98
CA MET A 369 -16.86 6.67 0.36
C MET A 369 -17.49 5.33 0.74
N THR A 370 -18.81 5.26 0.69
CA THR A 370 -19.53 3.98 0.71
C THR A 370 -19.35 3.23 -0.60
N ASP A 371 -19.57 1.91 -0.60
CA ASP A 371 -19.48 1.11 -1.83
C ASP A 371 -20.42 1.60 -2.93
N ALA A 372 -21.62 2.07 -2.58
CA ALA A 372 -22.56 2.64 -3.52
C ALA A 372 -22.05 3.94 -4.17
N GLU A 373 -21.43 4.83 -3.38
CA GLU A 373 -20.84 6.07 -3.89
C GLU A 373 -19.64 5.79 -4.81
N VAL A 374 -18.79 4.80 -4.47
CA VAL A 374 -17.68 4.38 -5.32
C VAL A 374 -18.20 3.85 -6.65
N ILE A 375 -19.20 2.95 -6.64
CA ILE A 375 -19.80 2.39 -7.86
C ILE A 375 -20.42 3.49 -8.72
N GLU A 376 -21.19 4.40 -8.13
CA GLU A 376 -21.83 5.51 -8.84
C GLU A 376 -20.79 6.45 -9.46
N SER A 377 -19.77 6.83 -8.70
CA SER A 377 -18.71 7.73 -9.15
C SER A 377 -17.89 7.11 -10.29
N ALA A 378 -17.46 5.86 -10.13
CA ALA A 378 -16.66 5.13 -11.12
C ALA A 378 -17.46 4.86 -12.41
N THR A 379 -18.69 4.37 -12.30
CA THR A 379 -19.55 4.12 -13.50
C THR A 379 -19.90 5.42 -14.23
N THR A 380 -20.07 6.53 -13.49
CA THR A 380 -20.26 7.86 -14.10
C THR A 380 -19.04 8.29 -14.90
N ALA A 381 -17.82 8.01 -14.40
CA ALA A 381 -16.58 8.33 -15.10
C ALA A 381 -16.40 7.52 -16.39
N LEU A 382 -16.89 6.28 -16.44
CA LEU A 382 -16.86 5.42 -17.64
C LEU A 382 -17.89 5.83 -18.70
N THR A 383 -18.96 6.57 -18.35
CA THR A 383 -20.10 6.86 -19.23
C THR A 383 -19.74 7.61 -20.51
N PRO A 384 -18.76 8.57 -20.53
CA PRO A 384 -18.38 9.24 -21.78
C PRO A 384 -17.89 8.27 -22.86
N ALA A 385 -17.03 7.33 -22.49
CA ALA A 385 -16.50 6.31 -23.39
C ALA A 385 -17.51 5.17 -23.65
N PHE A 386 -18.29 4.81 -22.64
CA PHE A 386 -19.24 3.69 -22.69
C PHE A 386 -20.64 4.16 -22.24
N PRO A 387 -21.46 4.70 -23.15
CA PRO A 387 -22.77 5.27 -22.78
C PRO A 387 -23.75 4.30 -22.10
N GLN A 388 -23.50 2.99 -22.19
CA GLN A 388 -24.32 1.93 -21.60
C GLN A 388 -23.49 1.05 -20.66
N VAL A 389 -22.82 1.67 -19.66
CA VAL A 389 -22.11 0.92 -18.62
C VAL A 389 -23.09 0.04 -17.86
N PRO A 390 -22.96 -1.30 -17.87
CA PRO A 390 -23.83 -2.16 -17.09
C PRO A 390 -23.58 -2.00 -15.60
N ALA A 391 -24.56 -2.36 -14.77
CA ALA A 391 -24.36 -2.36 -13.32
C ALA A 391 -23.30 -3.39 -12.93
N PRO A 392 -22.29 -3.02 -12.13
CA PRO A 392 -21.33 -3.98 -11.60
C PRO A 392 -22.00 -5.05 -10.74
N THR A 393 -21.53 -6.29 -10.85
CA THR A 393 -21.96 -7.43 -10.02
C THR A 393 -21.18 -7.57 -8.73
N GLY A 394 -20.09 -6.82 -8.57
CA GLY A 394 -19.26 -6.79 -7.37
C GLY A 394 -18.27 -5.64 -7.37
N LEU A 395 -17.82 -5.29 -6.17
CA LEU A 395 -16.76 -4.31 -5.92
C LEU A 395 -15.77 -4.91 -4.92
N LEU A 396 -14.48 -4.87 -5.25
CA LEU A 396 -13.37 -5.00 -4.30
C LEU A 396 -12.59 -3.69 -4.33
N ARG A 397 -12.10 -3.24 -3.17
CA ARG A 397 -11.32 -2.01 -3.10
C ARG A 397 -10.27 -2.03 -2.01
N SER A 398 -9.18 -1.31 -2.25
CA SER A 398 -8.17 -1.04 -1.25
C SER A 398 -8.60 0.12 -0.33
N ALA A 399 -7.96 0.19 0.85
CA ALA A 399 -8.20 1.26 1.82
C ALA A 399 -6.91 1.53 2.64
N TRP A 400 -5.79 1.74 1.93
CA TRP A 400 -4.46 1.80 2.53
C TRP A 400 -4.23 3.03 3.40
N SER A 401 -4.86 4.17 3.09
CA SER A 401 -4.66 5.41 3.85
C SER A 401 -5.39 5.43 5.18
N VAL A 402 -6.49 4.69 5.30
CA VAL A 402 -7.28 4.57 6.53
C VAL A 402 -6.93 3.32 7.37
N ASP A 403 -6.17 2.39 6.80
CA ASP A 403 -5.71 1.19 7.50
C ASP A 403 -4.63 1.56 8.53
N PRO A 404 -4.82 1.28 9.84
CA PRO A 404 -3.92 1.72 10.91
C PRO A 404 -2.51 1.12 10.85
N PHE A 405 -2.30 0.06 10.05
CA PHE A 405 -1.02 -0.62 9.90
C PHE A 405 -0.31 -0.31 8.57
N SER A 406 -0.85 0.62 7.78
CA SER A 406 -0.20 1.17 6.58
C SER A 406 -0.19 2.69 6.57
N LEU A 407 -1.36 3.34 6.74
CA LEU A 407 -1.57 4.79 6.73
C LEU A 407 -1.02 5.43 5.45
N GLY A 408 -1.21 4.72 4.33
CA GLY A 408 -0.80 5.10 2.98
C GLY A 408 -0.34 3.91 2.15
N SER A 409 -0.13 4.14 0.85
CA SER A 409 0.27 3.12 -0.13
C SER A 409 1.78 2.99 -0.23
N TYR A 410 2.50 4.04 -0.60
CA TYR A 410 3.97 4.09 -0.67
C TYR A 410 4.51 5.50 -0.48
N SER A 411 5.84 5.57 -0.29
CA SER A 411 6.51 6.83 0.03
C SER A 411 6.99 7.56 -1.23
N PHE A 412 7.01 8.88 -1.16
CA PHE A 412 7.50 9.75 -2.22
C PHE A 412 8.42 10.85 -1.69
N LEU A 413 9.12 11.52 -2.60
CA LEU A 413 9.92 12.71 -2.27
C LEU A 413 9.05 13.96 -2.32
N ALA A 414 8.64 14.42 -1.13
CA ALA A 414 7.86 15.61 -0.93
C ALA A 414 8.72 16.88 -1.06
N VAL A 415 8.09 18.03 -1.22
CA VAL A 415 8.78 19.33 -1.22
C VAL A 415 9.73 19.45 -0.03
N GLY A 416 10.99 19.73 -0.32
CA GLY A 416 12.05 19.87 0.69
C GLY A 416 12.64 18.56 1.21
N SER A 417 12.27 17.42 0.65
CA SER A 417 12.94 16.13 0.88
C SER A 417 13.81 15.70 -0.30
N SER A 418 14.71 14.76 -0.05
CA SER A 418 15.63 14.25 -1.06
C SER A 418 16.03 12.81 -0.73
N LEU A 419 16.85 12.19 -1.59
CA LEU A 419 17.44 10.87 -1.33
C LEU A 419 18.22 10.78 -0.02
N ALA A 420 18.77 11.90 0.49
CA ALA A 420 19.46 11.94 1.78
C ALA A 420 18.51 11.62 2.96
N ASP A 421 17.22 11.93 2.85
CA ASP A 421 16.23 11.57 3.87
C ASP A 421 15.96 10.07 3.87
N ARG A 422 15.97 9.40 2.71
CA ARG A 422 15.89 7.93 2.62
C ARG A 422 17.12 7.26 3.25
N ASP A 423 18.31 7.80 2.97
CA ASP A 423 19.55 7.34 3.60
C ASP A 423 19.52 7.51 5.13
N ALA A 424 19.02 8.65 5.61
CA ALA A 424 18.88 8.92 7.05
C ALA A 424 17.84 7.99 7.70
N LEU A 425 16.75 7.65 6.99
CA LEU A 425 15.75 6.69 7.45
C LEU A 425 16.34 5.27 7.52
N ALA A 426 17.13 4.86 6.53
CA ALA A 426 17.76 3.53 6.47
C ALA A 426 18.92 3.38 7.45
N ALA A 427 19.60 4.48 7.85
CA ALA A 427 20.78 4.43 8.69
C ALA A 427 20.55 3.65 9.99
N PRO A 428 21.44 2.73 10.37
CA PRO A 428 21.35 2.01 11.65
C PRO A 428 21.37 2.98 12.85
N ASP A 429 20.65 2.62 13.91
CA ASP A 429 20.60 3.37 15.15
C ASP A 429 20.85 2.43 16.34
N GLY A 430 22.13 2.16 16.61
CA GLY A 430 22.57 1.20 17.61
C GLY A 430 22.06 -0.21 17.29
N ARG A 431 21.16 -0.73 18.13
CA ARG A 431 20.52 -2.06 17.94
C ARG A 431 19.24 -2.01 17.11
N ARG A 432 18.84 -0.84 16.63
CA ARG A 432 17.67 -0.65 15.79
C ARG A 432 18.10 -0.45 14.35
N LEU A 433 17.60 -1.29 13.47
CA LEU A 433 17.79 -1.19 12.04
C LEU A 433 16.42 -0.88 11.41
N PHE A 434 16.43 -0.23 10.26
CA PHE A 434 15.22 0.15 9.55
C PHE A 434 15.29 -0.36 8.12
N ALA A 435 14.19 -0.93 7.64
CA ALA A 435 14.05 -1.40 6.26
C ALA A 435 12.58 -1.24 5.80
N GLY A 436 12.35 -1.40 4.53
CA GLY A 436 11.08 -1.17 3.85
C GLY A 436 11.30 -0.32 2.61
N GLU A 437 10.28 -0.13 1.78
CA GLU A 437 10.39 0.61 0.53
C GLU A 437 10.86 2.06 0.74
N ALA A 438 10.43 2.71 1.83
CA ALA A 438 10.83 4.08 2.16
C ALA A 438 12.32 4.21 2.50
N CYS A 439 12.99 3.11 2.86
CA CYS A 439 14.43 3.04 3.11
C CYS A 439 15.24 2.71 1.85
N SER A 440 14.59 2.40 0.72
CA SER A 440 15.27 2.18 -0.55
C SER A 440 15.58 3.51 -1.19
N ARG A 441 16.87 3.71 -1.53
CA ARG A 441 17.34 4.92 -2.21
C ARG A 441 16.90 4.92 -3.68
N ASP A 442 17.12 3.77 -4.34
CA ASP A 442 17.03 3.66 -5.79
C ASP A 442 15.64 3.18 -6.25
N HIS A 443 14.96 2.37 -5.45
CA HIS A 443 13.71 1.70 -5.81
C HIS A 443 12.66 1.88 -4.72
N ALA A 444 12.42 3.13 -4.31
CA ALA A 444 11.37 3.44 -3.34
C ALA A 444 9.98 3.17 -3.92
N GLY A 445 9.00 2.92 -3.05
CA GLY A 445 7.63 2.60 -3.49
C GLY A 445 7.45 1.18 -4.01
N THR A 446 8.54 0.43 -4.29
CA THR A 446 8.47 -0.87 -4.96
C THR A 446 8.65 -2.07 -4.01
N VAL A 447 8.19 -3.24 -4.47
CA VAL A 447 8.36 -4.51 -3.74
C VAL A 447 9.83 -4.94 -3.69
N HIS A 448 10.56 -4.80 -4.80
CA HIS A 448 11.96 -5.18 -4.87
C HIS A 448 12.86 -4.23 -4.06
N GLY A 449 12.52 -2.94 -4.00
CA GLY A 449 13.21 -1.99 -3.11
C GLY A 449 13.00 -2.36 -1.64
N ALA A 450 11.78 -2.73 -1.25
CA ALA A 450 11.50 -3.22 0.09
C ALA A 450 12.26 -4.53 0.40
N TYR A 451 12.25 -5.49 -0.51
CA TYR A 451 12.96 -6.76 -0.39
C TYR A 451 14.48 -6.56 -0.20
N SER A 452 15.09 -5.78 -1.08
CA SER A 452 16.54 -5.48 -1.03
C SER A 452 16.94 -4.72 0.23
N SER A 453 16.10 -3.79 0.70
CA SER A 453 16.35 -3.08 1.96
C SER A 453 16.32 -4.01 3.17
N GLY A 454 15.41 -4.99 3.19
CA GLY A 454 15.36 -6.03 4.23
C GLY A 454 16.61 -6.89 4.25
N GLU A 455 17.07 -7.32 3.07
CA GLU A 455 18.33 -8.05 2.91
C GLU A 455 19.55 -7.26 3.40
N ALA A 456 19.62 -5.97 3.03
CA ALA A 456 20.72 -5.10 3.45
C ALA A 456 20.76 -4.92 4.98
N ALA A 457 19.59 -4.73 5.61
CA ALA A 457 19.49 -4.64 7.08
C ALA A 457 19.95 -5.94 7.77
N ALA A 458 19.54 -7.10 7.27
CA ALA A 458 19.96 -8.39 7.79
C ALA A 458 21.47 -8.59 7.65
N ASN A 459 22.03 -8.30 6.47
CA ASN A 459 23.47 -8.45 6.20
C ASN A 459 24.34 -7.54 7.08
N SER A 460 23.82 -6.39 7.51
CA SER A 460 24.55 -5.50 8.43
C SER A 460 24.71 -6.10 9.83
N LEU A 461 23.81 -7.01 10.25
CA LEU A 461 23.90 -7.74 11.53
C LEU A 461 24.77 -9.01 11.47
N LEU A 462 25.19 -9.44 10.28
CA LEU A 462 26.02 -10.62 10.06
C LEU A 462 27.49 -10.29 9.91
N ARG A 463 27.83 -9.01 9.78
CA ARG A 463 29.21 -8.49 9.71
C ARG A 463 29.77 -8.29 11.12
#